data_c250159c98db7d08235a05644944ef3d
#
_entry.id   c250159c98db7d08235a05644944ef3d
#
_cell.length_a   1.000
_cell.length_b   1.000
_cell.length_c   1.000
_cell.angle_alpha   90.00
_cell.angle_beta   90.00
_cell.angle_gamma   90.00
#
_symmetry.space_group_name_H-M   'P 1'
#
loop_
_entity.id
_entity.type
_entity.pdbx_description
1 polymer ?
#
loop_
_entity_poly.entity_id
_entity_poly.type
_entity_poly.pdbx_seq_one_letter_code
_entity_poly.pdbx_strand_id
1 'polypeptide(L)'
;MESILYIFLPCKKVYPIGVTYLADFIHRRKPDVRQRILDLSLFPKAQRSSAVRDAATEFKPDLVCFSWRDIQIFSPHEGDSSLEHAFNFYFASNPLKRVVASFAGLQQLYRYYSHIRAALSYPWLIAKEFPKAQIMIGGGAFTAFADQLIQKLPEGAIGILGEGEDAILKVIEGQSLENERYILREGKTIRKGQQGAPALLDALTVDLPYLTSIFPQYQEYLGESIGVQSKRGCPYDCAFCLYPYIEGKRVRYRPPSMVVKDISQHYHQWGARRFWFTDAQFITGKEAYPQCTEILERILAEKLEIEWSGYIRTSLITPELAKLMVRSGVGDLEVAITSGSQVVLNNLHMGFKLERLYDGCRYLAEAGFKGKVILN
;
A
#
# COMPACT_ATOMS: atom_id res chain seq x y z
N MET A 1 -9.70 -18.14 -17.62
CA MET A 1 -8.24 -18.09 -17.49
C MET A 1 -7.83 -19.03 -16.37
N GLU A 2 -6.69 -19.71 -16.51
CA GLU A 2 -6.28 -20.80 -15.61
C GLU A 2 -5.00 -20.46 -14.81
N SER A 3 -4.33 -19.34 -15.15
CA SER A 3 -3.07 -18.99 -14.51
C SER A 3 -2.84 -17.50 -14.40
N ILE A 4 -2.38 -17.04 -13.21
CA ILE A 4 -2.12 -15.63 -12.89
C ILE A 4 -0.70 -15.47 -12.36
N LEU A 5 0.07 -14.59 -12.98
CA LEU A 5 1.34 -14.12 -12.47
C LEU A 5 1.17 -12.70 -11.90
N TYR A 6 1.31 -12.55 -10.59
CA TYR A 6 1.37 -11.24 -9.95
C TYR A 6 2.80 -10.74 -9.93
N ILE A 7 3.02 -9.53 -10.41
CA ILE A 7 4.33 -8.86 -10.39
C ILE A 7 4.22 -7.60 -9.54
N PHE A 8 4.86 -7.63 -8.38
CA PHE A 8 4.98 -6.45 -7.54
C PHE A 8 6.11 -5.58 -8.07
N LEU A 9 5.77 -4.36 -8.50
CA LEU A 9 6.74 -3.44 -9.11
C LEU A 9 7.71 -2.90 -8.06
N PRO A 10 8.95 -2.59 -8.45
CA PRO A 10 9.99 -2.21 -7.51
C PRO A 10 9.62 -0.96 -6.69
N CYS A 11 9.74 -1.09 -5.39
CA CYS A 11 9.67 -0.01 -4.42
C CYS A 11 10.73 -0.25 -3.32
N LYS A 12 10.64 0.41 -2.18
CA LYS A 12 11.33 -0.07 -0.96
C LYS A 12 10.89 -1.51 -0.68
N LYS A 13 11.76 -2.33 -0.07
CA LYS A 13 11.40 -3.67 0.39
C LYS A 13 10.29 -3.55 1.44
N VAL A 14 9.07 -3.85 1.04
CA VAL A 14 7.87 -3.79 1.87
C VAL A 14 7.00 -4.99 1.54
N TYR A 15 6.51 -5.68 2.56
CA TYR A 15 5.61 -6.81 2.38
C TYR A 15 4.43 -6.47 1.44
N PRO A 16 4.24 -7.23 0.34
CA PRO A 16 3.28 -6.89 -0.72
C PRO A 16 1.85 -7.29 -0.34
N ILE A 17 1.32 -6.80 0.77
CA ILE A 17 0.04 -7.18 1.36
C ILE A 17 -1.14 -7.15 0.38
N GLY A 18 -1.21 -6.14 -0.50
CA GLY A 18 -2.30 -6.05 -1.48
C GLY A 18 -2.31 -7.24 -2.44
N VAL A 19 -1.13 -7.69 -2.89
CA VAL A 19 -1.00 -8.83 -3.78
C VAL A 19 -1.30 -10.14 -3.06
N THR A 20 -0.88 -10.27 -1.80
CA THR A 20 -1.13 -11.49 -1.03
C THR A 20 -2.62 -11.66 -0.71
N TYR A 21 -3.34 -10.58 -0.38
CA TYR A 21 -4.79 -10.63 -0.22
C TYR A 21 -5.52 -10.92 -1.54
N LEU A 22 -5.09 -10.35 -2.67
CA LEU A 22 -5.66 -10.67 -3.97
C LEU A 22 -5.49 -12.16 -4.31
N ALA A 23 -4.29 -12.68 -4.10
CA ALA A 23 -4.01 -14.09 -4.41
C ALA A 23 -4.84 -15.05 -3.54
N ASP A 24 -4.95 -14.77 -2.25
CA ASP A 24 -5.79 -15.57 -1.34
C ASP A 24 -7.29 -15.45 -1.68
N PHE A 25 -7.75 -14.24 -2.00
CA PHE A 25 -9.12 -14.00 -2.43
C PHE A 25 -9.52 -14.81 -3.67
N ILE A 26 -8.63 -14.87 -4.66
CA ILE A 26 -8.84 -15.67 -5.87
C ILE A 26 -8.75 -17.16 -5.55
N HIS A 27 -7.77 -17.60 -4.77
CA HIS A 27 -7.62 -19.01 -4.40
C HIS A 27 -8.90 -19.59 -3.77
N ARG A 28 -9.52 -18.86 -2.85
CA ARG A 28 -10.75 -19.32 -2.18
C ARG A 28 -11.97 -19.37 -3.08
N ARG A 29 -12.00 -18.61 -4.17
CA ARG A 29 -13.12 -18.58 -5.13
C ARG A 29 -12.89 -19.43 -6.35
N LYS A 30 -11.64 -19.57 -6.74
CA LYS A 30 -11.16 -20.30 -7.93
C LYS A 30 -9.92 -21.12 -7.58
N PRO A 31 -10.08 -22.18 -6.77
CA PRO A 31 -8.94 -22.97 -6.30
C PRO A 31 -8.15 -23.63 -7.43
N ASP A 32 -8.78 -23.85 -8.59
CA ASP A 32 -8.13 -24.46 -9.76
C ASP A 32 -7.25 -23.48 -10.54
N VAL A 33 -7.35 -22.18 -10.27
CA VAL A 33 -6.50 -21.16 -10.92
C VAL A 33 -5.11 -21.19 -10.29
N ARG A 34 -4.11 -21.54 -11.09
CA ARG A 34 -2.71 -21.51 -10.67
C ARG A 34 -2.26 -20.07 -10.48
N GLN A 35 -1.53 -19.80 -9.41
CA GLN A 35 -1.05 -18.46 -9.09
C GLN A 35 0.44 -18.47 -8.76
N ARG A 36 1.12 -17.36 -9.05
CA ARG A 36 2.51 -17.11 -8.66
C ARG A 36 2.71 -15.64 -8.37
N ILE A 37 3.49 -15.33 -7.33
CA ILE A 37 3.87 -13.96 -6.97
C ILE A 37 5.36 -13.78 -7.24
N LEU A 38 5.72 -12.69 -7.92
CA LEU A 38 7.07 -12.22 -8.16
C LEU A 38 7.21 -10.81 -7.60
N ASP A 39 8.10 -10.63 -6.65
CA ASP A 39 8.42 -9.30 -6.12
C ASP A 39 9.74 -8.80 -6.69
N LEU A 40 9.67 -7.77 -7.54
CA LEU A 40 10.84 -7.17 -8.19
C LEU A 40 11.66 -6.27 -7.24
N SER A 41 11.15 -5.92 -6.07
CA SER A 41 11.92 -5.17 -5.07
C SER A 41 13.07 -5.99 -4.50
N LEU A 42 12.95 -7.31 -4.53
CA LEU A 42 13.96 -8.27 -4.03
C LEU A 42 15.09 -8.54 -5.04
N PHE A 43 14.98 -8.03 -6.26
CA PHE A 43 15.98 -8.23 -7.30
C PHE A 43 16.81 -6.97 -7.55
N PRO A 44 18.13 -7.08 -7.77
CA PRO A 44 18.94 -5.99 -8.28
C PRO A 44 18.37 -5.45 -9.61
N LYS A 45 18.44 -4.14 -9.82
CA LYS A 45 17.85 -3.46 -10.99
C LYS A 45 18.21 -4.14 -12.32
N ALA A 46 19.46 -4.58 -12.47
CA ALA A 46 19.96 -5.25 -13.69
C ALA A 46 19.30 -6.61 -13.97
N GLN A 47 18.79 -7.29 -12.93
CA GLN A 47 18.22 -8.64 -13.03
C GLN A 47 16.69 -8.63 -13.13
N ARG A 48 16.02 -7.50 -12.93
CA ARG A 48 14.55 -7.44 -12.86
C ARG A 48 13.86 -7.87 -14.16
N SER A 49 14.40 -7.45 -15.31
CA SER A 49 13.83 -7.83 -16.62
C SER A 49 14.01 -9.31 -16.92
N SER A 50 15.15 -9.91 -16.56
CA SER A 50 15.32 -11.37 -16.67
C SER A 50 14.40 -12.11 -15.72
N ALA A 51 14.26 -11.65 -14.46
CA ALA A 51 13.34 -12.26 -13.49
C ALA A 51 11.89 -12.29 -13.99
N VAL A 52 11.42 -11.21 -14.62
CA VAL A 52 10.07 -11.16 -15.23
C VAL A 52 9.97 -12.17 -16.37
N ARG A 53 10.97 -12.22 -17.28
CA ARG A 53 10.99 -13.13 -18.41
C ARG A 53 11.02 -14.59 -17.98
N ASP A 54 11.91 -14.92 -17.05
CA ASP A 54 12.10 -16.27 -16.54
C ASP A 54 10.83 -16.77 -15.84
N ALA A 55 10.22 -15.93 -14.97
CA ALA A 55 8.98 -16.24 -14.30
C ALA A 55 7.83 -16.47 -15.29
N ALA A 56 7.69 -15.62 -16.32
CA ALA A 56 6.64 -15.77 -17.32
C ALA A 56 6.88 -16.98 -18.23
N THR A 57 8.13 -17.29 -18.59
CA THR A 57 8.50 -18.46 -19.40
C THR A 57 8.20 -19.77 -18.69
N GLU A 58 8.57 -19.86 -17.42
CA GLU A 58 8.34 -21.04 -16.58
C GLU A 58 6.86 -21.24 -16.27
N PHE A 59 6.18 -20.17 -15.85
CA PHE A 59 4.81 -20.24 -15.35
C PHE A 59 3.75 -20.24 -16.44
N LYS A 60 4.02 -19.62 -17.61
CA LYS A 60 3.12 -19.47 -18.78
C LYS A 60 1.76 -18.90 -18.36
N PRO A 61 1.70 -17.65 -17.88
CA PRO A 61 0.46 -17.06 -17.37
C PRO A 61 -0.51 -16.71 -18.50
N ASP A 62 -1.82 -16.90 -18.23
CA ASP A 62 -2.89 -16.31 -19.04
C ASP A 62 -3.12 -14.84 -18.70
N LEU A 63 -2.89 -14.49 -17.41
CA LEU A 63 -3.07 -13.15 -16.87
C LEU A 63 -1.81 -12.72 -16.12
N VAL A 64 -1.29 -11.53 -16.44
CA VAL A 64 -0.20 -10.90 -15.69
C VAL A 64 -0.70 -9.65 -15.03
N CYS A 65 -0.70 -9.64 -13.68
CA CYS A 65 -1.17 -8.53 -12.85
C CYS A 65 0.02 -7.76 -12.28
N PHE A 66 0.21 -6.52 -12.70
CA PHE A 66 1.22 -5.63 -12.13
C PHE A 66 0.63 -4.83 -10.97
N SER A 67 1.27 -4.88 -9.82
CA SER A 67 0.91 -4.07 -8.66
C SER A 67 1.90 -2.92 -8.48
N TRP A 68 1.42 -1.69 -8.69
CA TRP A 68 2.19 -0.47 -8.49
C TRP A 68 1.68 0.27 -7.26
N ARG A 69 2.26 -0.07 -6.12
CA ARG A 69 1.81 0.44 -4.82
C ARG A 69 2.33 1.83 -4.52
N ASP A 70 3.60 2.08 -4.82
CA ASP A 70 4.34 3.24 -4.29
C ASP A 70 3.88 4.55 -4.93
N ILE A 71 2.93 5.23 -4.27
CA ILE A 71 2.47 6.56 -4.69
C ILE A 71 3.57 7.61 -4.58
N GLN A 72 4.61 7.36 -3.80
CA GLN A 72 5.75 8.25 -3.62
C GLN A 72 6.77 8.16 -4.76
N ILE A 73 6.52 7.35 -5.79
CA ILE A 73 7.42 7.26 -6.95
C ILE A 73 7.64 8.64 -7.63
N PHE A 74 6.69 9.55 -7.45
CA PHE A 74 6.71 10.91 -7.99
C PHE A 74 7.02 11.98 -6.95
N SER A 75 7.33 11.60 -5.71
CA SER A 75 7.62 12.53 -4.62
C SER A 75 8.85 12.10 -3.82
N PRO A 76 9.47 13.03 -3.07
CA PRO A 76 10.62 12.73 -2.23
C PRO A 76 10.31 11.63 -1.21
N HIS A 77 11.23 10.69 -1.07
CA HIS A 77 11.20 9.67 -0.02
C HIS A 77 11.92 10.18 1.24
N GLU A 78 11.67 9.56 2.38
CA GLU A 78 12.46 9.77 3.58
C GLU A 78 13.96 9.62 3.31
N GLY A 79 14.75 10.60 3.76
CA GLY A 79 16.17 10.67 3.47
C GLY A 79 16.53 11.16 2.07
N ASP A 80 15.53 11.56 1.27
CA ASP A 80 15.72 12.18 -0.03
C ASP A 80 16.03 13.69 0.15
N SER A 81 17.13 14.14 -0.43
CA SER A 81 17.55 15.55 -0.38
C SER A 81 16.79 16.47 -1.33
N SER A 82 15.74 16.00 -2.00
CA SER A 82 14.98 16.80 -2.98
C SER A 82 14.40 18.08 -2.40
N LEU A 83 13.86 18.02 -1.18
CA LEU A 83 13.32 19.20 -0.49
C LEU A 83 14.43 20.19 -0.13
N GLU A 84 15.59 19.70 0.35
CA GLU A 84 16.76 20.54 0.62
C GLU A 84 17.25 21.21 -0.66
N HIS A 85 17.35 20.49 -1.76
CA HIS A 85 17.74 21.04 -3.04
C HIS A 85 16.73 22.06 -3.56
N ALA A 86 15.42 21.78 -3.45
CA ALA A 86 14.38 22.74 -3.81
C ALA A 86 14.48 24.01 -2.95
N PHE A 87 14.64 23.86 -1.64
CA PHE A 87 14.81 24.99 -0.73
C PHE A 87 16.06 25.82 -1.07
N ASN A 88 17.20 25.17 -1.29
CA ASN A 88 18.44 25.85 -1.66
C ASN A 88 18.33 26.55 -3.03
N PHE A 89 17.60 25.95 -3.98
CA PHE A 89 17.36 26.59 -5.28
C PHE A 89 16.59 27.91 -5.17
N TYR A 90 15.50 27.90 -4.40
CA TYR A 90 14.63 29.09 -4.30
C TYR A 90 15.14 30.12 -3.29
N PHE A 91 15.71 29.73 -2.17
CA PHE A 91 15.92 30.59 -1.02
C PHE A 91 17.39 30.79 -0.62
N ALA A 92 18.36 30.02 -1.16
CA ALA A 92 19.75 30.27 -0.80
C ALA A 92 20.23 31.66 -1.27
N SER A 93 20.86 32.41 -0.39
CA SER A 93 21.49 33.70 -0.72
C SER A 93 22.75 33.54 -1.58
N ASN A 94 23.45 32.41 -1.44
CA ASN A 94 24.68 32.12 -2.18
C ASN A 94 24.34 31.56 -3.57
N PRO A 95 24.75 32.23 -4.69
CA PRO A 95 24.47 31.75 -6.04
C PRO A 95 25.10 30.38 -6.35
N LEU A 96 26.25 30.04 -5.78
CA LEU A 96 26.87 28.73 -5.96
C LEU A 96 25.98 27.60 -5.37
N LYS A 97 25.35 27.84 -4.22
CA LYS A 97 24.40 26.87 -3.65
C LYS A 97 23.20 26.67 -4.56
N ARG A 98 22.68 27.70 -5.21
CA ARG A 98 21.59 27.61 -6.19
C ARG A 98 21.99 26.76 -7.40
N VAL A 99 23.19 26.97 -7.93
CA VAL A 99 23.70 26.18 -9.07
C VAL A 99 23.84 24.71 -8.69
N VAL A 100 24.46 24.40 -7.54
CA VAL A 100 24.60 23.02 -7.05
C VAL A 100 23.22 22.39 -6.86
N ALA A 101 22.27 23.10 -6.25
CA ALA A 101 20.91 22.63 -6.05
C ALA A 101 20.18 22.35 -7.38
N SER A 102 20.43 23.16 -8.43
CA SER A 102 19.86 22.92 -9.76
C SER A 102 20.35 21.61 -10.37
N PHE A 103 21.66 21.33 -10.31
CA PHE A 103 22.22 20.08 -10.82
C PHE A 103 21.72 18.87 -10.02
N ALA A 104 21.69 18.97 -8.69
CA ALA A 104 21.17 17.93 -7.85
C ALA A 104 19.67 17.66 -8.10
N GLY A 105 18.88 18.72 -8.27
CA GLY A 105 17.47 18.61 -8.65
C GLY A 105 17.26 17.92 -10.00
N LEU A 106 18.05 18.27 -11.02
CA LEU A 106 18.01 17.59 -12.32
C LEU A 106 18.40 16.11 -12.23
N GLN A 107 19.42 15.79 -11.44
CA GLN A 107 19.82 14.40 -11.19
C GLN A 107 18.69 13.62 -10.50
N GLN A 108 18.00 14.21 -9.56
CA GLN A 108 16.89 13.61 -8.86
C GLN A 108 15.68 13.40 -9.77
N LEU A 109 15.33 14.38 -10.60
CA LEU A 109 14.29 14.23 -11.63
C LEU A 109 14.62 13.10 -12.61
N TYR A 110 15.88 12.98 -13.02
CA TYR A 110 16.32 11.88 -13.87
C TYR A 110 16.18 10.50 -13.17
N ARG A 111 16.48 10.42 -11.88
CA ARG A 111 16.27 9.19 -11.09
C ARG A 111 14.79 8.80 -11.10
N TYR A 112 13.87 9.72 -10.77
CA TYR A 112 12.43 9.43 -10.80
C TYR A 112 11.97 9.01 -12.19
N TYR A 113 12.35 9.76 -13.23
CA TYR A 113 12.02 9.39 -14.60
C TYR A 113 12.52 8.01 -14.98
N SER A 114 13.74 7.65 -14.57
CA SER A 114 14.32 6.34 -14.84
C SER A 114 13.58 5.19 -14.10
N HIS A 115 13.09 5.45 -12.89
CA HIS A 115 12.28 4.49 -12.15
C HIS A 115 10.93 4.24 -12.81
N ILE A 116 10.23 5.31 -13.19
CA ILE A 116 8.94 5.22 -13.89
C ILE A 116 9.12 4.48 -15.22
N ARG A 117 10.14 4.85 -15.99
CA ARG A 117 10.43 4.21 -17.28
C ARG A 117 10.74 2.71 -17.10
N ALA A 118 11.49 2.35 -16.08
CA ALA A 118 11.78 0.95 -15.77
C ALA A 118 10.50 0.19 -15.42
N ALA A 119 9.65 0.75 -14.53
CA ALA A 119 8.38 0.12 -14.16
C ALA A 119 7.46 -0.10 -15.38
N LEU A 120 7.38 0.88 -16.28
CA LEU A 120 6.60 0.79 -17.51
C LEU A 120 7.19 -0.19 -18.53
N SER A 121 8.48 -0.52 -18.46
CA SER A 121 9.11 -1.46 -19.40
C SER A 121 8.67 -2.91 -19.22
N TYR A 122 8.26 -3.31 -18.00
CA TYR A 122 7.87 -4.70 -17.73
C TYR A 122 6.54 -5.10 -18.39
N PRO A 123 5.47 -4.29 -18.39
CA PRO A 123 4.28 -4.58 -19.19
C PRO A 123 4.57 -4.69 -20.68
N TRP A 124 5.46 -3.84 -21.22
CA TRP A 124 5.88 -3.94 -22.62
C TRP A 124 6.69 -5.20 -22.93
N LEU A 125 7.52 -5.66 -21.99
CA LEU A 125 8.24 -6.93 -22.13
C LEU A 125 7.24 -8.09 -22.23
N ILE A 126 6.23 -8.13 -21.34
CA ILE A 126 5.18 -9.16 -21.39
C ILE A 126 4.40 -9.08 -22.71
N ALA A 127 3.93 -7.90 -23.10
CA ALA A 127 3.18 -7.75 -24.36
C ALA A 127 3.96 -8.23 -25.59
N LYS A 128 5.28 -8.01 -25.61
CA LYS A 128 6.15 -8.38 -26.73
C LYS A 128 6.47 -9.88 -26.77
N GLU A 129 6.82 -10.46 -25.62
CA GLU A 129 7.34 -11.83 -25.54
C GLU A 129 6.24 -12.87 -25.24
N PHE A 130 5.13 -12.42 -24.62
CA PHE A 130 4.00 -13.27 -24.25
C PHE A 130 2.66 -12.66 -24.72
N PRO A 131 2.46 -12.49 -26.03
CA PRO A 131 1.34 -11.72 -26.59
C PRO A 131 -0.05 -12.33 -26.33
N LYS A 132 -0.13 -13.57 -25.86
CA LYS A 132 -1.38 -14.22 -25.45
C LYS A 132 -1.79 -13.88 -24.02
N ALA A 133 -0.84 -13.41 -23.20
CA ALA A 133 -1.13 -13.06 -21.81
C ALA A 133 -1.87 -11.72 -21.75
N GLN A 134 -3.03 -11.69 -21.06
CA GLN A 134 -3.72 -10.46 -20.73
C GLN A 134 -2.93 -9.71 -19.69
N ILE A 135 -2.85 -8.38 -19.82
CA ILE A 135 -2.14 -7.51 -18.87
C ILE A 135 -3.16 -6.73 -18.05
N MET A 136 -3.02 -6.79 -16.73
CA MET A 136 -3.69 -5.90 -15.79
C MET A 136 -2.67 -5.12 -14.96
N ILE A 137 -3.01 -3.90 -14.58
CA ILE A 137 -2.18 -3.09 -13.70
C ILE A 137 -3.07 -2.36 -12.68
N GLY A 138 -2.64 -2.32 -11.43
CA GLY A 138 -3.35 -1.66 -10.36
C GLY A 138 -2.41 -1.17 -9.26
N GLY A 139 -3.00 -0.86 -8.11
CA GLY A 139 -2.30 -0.35 -6.93
C GLY A 139 -2.38 1.16 -6.78
N GLY A 140 -1.94 1.67 -5.63
CA GLY A 140 -2.13 3.07 -5.25
C GLY A 140 -1.51 4.07 -6.21
N ALA A 141 -0.28 3.83 -6.68
CA ALA A 141 0.40 4.71 -7.64
C ALA A 141 -0.32 4.71 -9.00
N PHE A 142 -0.72 3.54 -9.49
CA PHE A 142 -1.47 3.48 -10.73
C PHE A 142 -2.81 4.22 -10.61
N THR A 143 -3.54 4.00 -9.51
CA THR A 143 -4.83 4.67 -9.26
C THR A 143 -4.70 6.19 -9.26
N ALA A 144 -3.64 6.71 -8.63
CA ALA A 144 -3.41 8.15 -8.53
C ALA A 144 -3.09 8.82 -9.89
N PHE A 145 -2.43 8.08 -10.80
CA PHE A 145 -1.91 8.60 -12.07
C PHE A 145 -2.41 7.84 -13.29
N ALA A 146 -3.58 7.22 -13.19
CA ALA A 146 -4.10 6.29 -14.19
C ALA A 146 -4.21 6.89 -15.58
N ASP A 147 -4.69 8.13 -15.70
CA ASP A 147 -4.88 8.81 -17.00
C ASP A 147 -3.58 9.05 -17.76
N GLN A 148 -2.50 9.29 -17.02
CA GLN A 148 -1.17 9.47 -17.61
C GLN A 148 -0.49 8.14 -17.89
N LEU A 149 -0.65 7.17 -16.99
CA LEU A 149 0.04 5.89 -17.08
C LEU A 149 -0.56 4.98 -18.15
N ILE A 150 -1.89 4.94 -18.28
CA ILE A 150 -2.55 4.08 -19.28
C ILE A 150 -2.10 4.39 -20.72
N GLN A 151 -1.79 5.65 -21.01
CA GLN A 151 -1.30 6.09 -22.32
C GLN A 151 0.09 5.53 -22.66
N LYS A 152 0.84 5.11 -21.65
CA LYS A 152 2.21 4.59 -21.77
C LYS A 152 2.29 3.06 -21.68
N LEU A 153 1.17 2.40 -21.45
CA LEU A 153 1.06 0.95 -21.38
C LEU A 153 0.82 0.33 -22.76
N PRO A 154 1.06 -0.98 -22.92
CA PRO A 154 0.63 -1.71 -24.11
C PRO A 154 -0.87 -1.54 -24.38
N GLU A 155 -1.24 -1.59 -25.65
CA GLU A 155 -2.65 -1.59 -26.04
C GLU A 155 -3.37 -2.83 -25.48
N GLY A 156 -4.61 -2.67 -25.05
CA GLY A 156 -5.38 -3.73 -24.41
C GLY A 156 -5.01 -4.02 -22.94
N ALA A 157 -4.02 -3.32 -22.38
CA ALA A 157 -3.75 -3.41 -20.95
C ALA A 157 -4.91 -2.78 -20.13
N ILE A 158 -5.39 -3.50 -19.13
CA ILE A 158 -6.48 -3.08 -18.26
C ILE A 158 -5.91 -2.45 -17.00
N GLY A 159 -6.23 -1.19 -16.76
CA GLY A 159 -5.90 -0.50 -15.52
C GLY A 159 -7.04 -0.60 -14.51
N ILE A 160 -6.76 -1.00 -13.28
CA ILE A 160 -7.73 -1.07 -12.19
C ILE A 160 -7.51 0.08 -11.22
N LEU A 161 -8.57 0.77 -10.86
CA LEU A 161 -8.57 1.94 -9.99
C LEU A 161 -9.11 1.56 -8.61
N GLY A 162 -8.27 1.69 -7.58
CA GLY A 162 -8.62 1.29 -6.22
C GLY A 162 -8.46 -0.21 -5.98
N GLU A 163 -9.54 -0.87 -5.59
CA GLU A 163 -9.55 -2.28 -5.20
C GLU A 163 -9.64 -3.20 -6.42
N GLY A 164 -8.90 -4.29 -6.39
CA GLY A 164 -8.75 -5.18 -7.55
C GLY A 164 -9.44 -6.54 -7.43
N GLU A 165 -10.00 -6.87 -6.27
CA GLU A 165 -10.48 -8.22 -5.95
C GLU A 165 -11.55 -8.68 -6.94
N ASP A 166 -12.64 -7.95 -7.07
CA ASP A 166 -13.75 -8.32 -7.95
C ASP A 166 -13.38 -8.15 -9.44
N ALA A 167 -12.59 -7.12 -9.76
CA ALA A 167 -12.15 -6.90 -11.14
C ALA A 167 -11.30 -8.07 -11.68
N ILE A 168 -10.36 -8.58 -10.89
CA ILE A 168 -9.53 -9.73 -11.29
C ILE A 168 -10.42 -10.98 -11.44
N LEU A 169 -11.34 -11.22 -10.52
CA LEU A 169 -12.25 -12.35 -10.58
C LEU A 169 -13.08 -12.31 -11.87
N LYS A 170 -13.65 -11.17 -12.23
CA LYS A 170 -14.40 -10.97 -13.46
C LYS A 170 -13.57 -11.23 -14.71
N VAL A 171 -12.33 -10.74 -14.74
CA VAL A 171 -11.44 -11.00 -15.88
C VAL A 171 -11.13 -12.48 -16.03
N ILE A 172 -10.89 -13.20 -14.93
CA ILE A 172 -10.67 -14.66 -14.94
C ILE A 172 -11.90 -15.39 -15.52
N GLU A 173 -13.10 -14.93 -15.14
CA GLU A 173 -14.38 -15.51 -15.56
C GLU A 173 -14.83 -15.06 -16.95
N GLY A 174 -14.11 -14.14 -17.60
CA GLY A 174 -14.50 -13.58 -18.89
C GLY A 174 -15.74 -12.67 -18.82
N GLN A 175 -16.01 -12.11 -17.64
CA GLN A 175 -17.16 -11.21 -17.42
C GLN A 175 -16.81 -9.76 -17.75
N SER A 176 -17.87 -8.94 -17.97
CA SER A 176 -17.73 -7.52 -18.22
C SER A 176 -17.24 -6.75 -16.99
N LEU A 177 -16.38 -5.75 -17.23
CA LEU A 177 -15.89 -4.82 -16.22
C LEU A 177 -16.72 -3.54 -16.11
N GLU A 178 -17.87 -3.42 -16.79
CA GLU A 178 -18.68 -2.20 -16.82
C GLU A 178 -19.05 -1.63 -15.45
N ASN A 179 -19.20 -2.52 -14.46
CA ASN A 179 -19.50 -2.16 -13.08
C ASN A 179 -18.26 -2.06 -12.18
N GLU A 180 -17.06 -2.00 -12.77
CA GLU A 180 -15.81 -1.86 -12.04
C GLU A 180 -15.17 -0.50 -12.29
N ARG A 181 -14.30 -0.09 -11.36
CA ARG A 181 -13.44 1.09 -11.56
C ARG A 181 -12.22 0.68 -12.38
N TYR A 182 -12.30 0.84 -13.68
CA TYR A 182 -11.20 0.50 -14.58
C TYR A 182 -10.93 1.60 -15.60
N ILE A 183 -9.78 1.52 -16.24
CA ILE A 183 -9.38 2.31 -17.39
C ILE A 183 -8.73 1.41 -18.42
N LEU A 184 -9.13 1.56 -19.68
CA LEU A 184 -8.63 0.77 -20.79
C LEU A 184 -8.39 1.68 -21.99
N ARG A 185 -7.27 1.49 -22.67
CA ARG A 185 -6.96 2.18 -23.93
C ARG A 185 -7.20 1.24 -25.12
N GLU A 186 -8.03 1.68 -26.03
CA GLU A 186 -8.32 1.04 -27.33
C GLU A 186 -7.97 2.04 -28.45
N GLY A 187 -6.78 1.91 -29.02
CA GLY A 187 -6.26 2.88 -29.99
C GLY A 187 -6.11 4.28 -29.37
N LYS A 188 -6.91 5.24 -29.90
CA LYS A 188 -6.96 6.63 -29.38
C LYS A 188 -8.05 6.84 -28.34
N THR A 189 -8.92 5.87 -28.12
CA THR A 189 -10.05 5.97 -27.17
C THR A 189 -9.64 5.44 -25.81
N ILE A 190 -10.05 6.15 -24.76
CA ILE A 190 -9.92 5.69 -23.38
C ILE A 190 -11.32 5.39 -22.84
N ARG A 191 -11.57 4.14 -22.48
CA ARG A 191 -12.79 3.70 -21.79
C ARG A 191 -12.53 3.68 -20.29
N LYS A 192 -13.51 4.15 -19.51
CA LYS A 192 -13.45 4.16 -18.04
C LYS A 192 -14.75 3.60 -17.47
N GLY A 193 -14.63 2.68 -16.52
CA GLY A 193 -15.71 2.35 -15.60
C GLY A 193 -15.60 3.24 -14.37
N GLN A 194 -16.71 3.75 -13.89
CA GLN A 194 -16.74 4.67 -12.76
C GLN A 194 -17.41 4.10 -11.51
N GLN A 195 -18.08 2.99 -11.62
CA GLN A 195 -18.78 2.33 -10.54
C GLN A 195 -18.09 1.01 -10.23
N GLY A 196 -17.76 0.79 -8.99
CA GLY A 196 -17.29 -0.48 -8.46
C GLY A 196 -17.90 -0.65 -7.08
N ALA A 197 -18.51 -1.77 -6.81
CA ALA A 197 -18.86 -2.12 -5.44
C ALA A 197 -17.55 -2.27 -4.64
N PRO A 198 -17.46 -1.64 -3.46
CA PRO A 198 -16.27 -1.85 -2.63
C PRO A 198 -16.22 -3.31 -2.17
N ALA A 199 -15.02 -3.91 -2.23
CA ALA A 199 -14.80 -5.28 -1.79
C ALA A 199 -15.30 -5.53 -0.35
N LEU A 200 -15.86 -6.72 -0.13
CA LEU A 200 -16.24 -7.17 1.22
C LEU A 200 -14.97 -7.54 1.98
N LEU A 201 -14.66 -6.80 3.03
CA LEU A 201 -13.40 -6.98 3.79
C LEU A 201 -13.43 -8.22 4.70
N ASP A 202 -14.58 -8.75 5.03
CA ASP A 202 -14.76 -10.03 5.73
C ASP A 202 -14.27 -11.24 4.93
N ALA A 203 -14.15 -11.07 3.62
CA ALA A 203 -13.58 -12.07 2.73
C ALA A 203 -12.05 -12.00 2.61
N LEU A 204 -11.40 -11.00 3.19
CA LEU A 204 -9.94 -10.86 3.13
C LEU A 204 -9.28 -11.60 4.31
N THR A 205 -8.44 -12.56 4.00
CA THR A 205 -7.60 -13.28 4.96
C THR A 205 -6.34 -13.75 4.25
N VAL A 206 -5.48 -14.44 4.96
CA VAL A 206 -4.26 -15.04 4.41
C VAL A 206 -4.22 -16.49 4.83
N ASP A 207 -4.13 -17.39 3.85
CA ASP A 207 -3.74 -18.78 4.05
C ASP A 207 -2.23 -18.87 3.86
N LEU A 208 -1.46 -18.95 4.94
CA LEU A 208 -0.01 -18.94 4.87
C LEU A 208 0.58 -20.15 4.14
N PRO A 209 0.14 -21.39 4.36
CA PRO A 209 0.60 -22.53 3.59
C PRO A 209 0.43 -22.35 2.09
N TYR A 210 -0.72 -21.86 1.67
CA TYR A 210 -0.97 -21.56 0.26
C TYR A 210 -0.07 -20.42 -0.23
N LEU A 211 -0.04 -19.30 0.49
CA LEU A 211 0.74 -18.13 0.11
C LEU A 211 2.21 -18.46 -0.12
N THR A 212 2.80 -19.25 0.77
CA THR A 212 4.21 -19.63 0.66
C THR A 212 4.49 -20.58 -0.52
N SER A 213 3.50 -21.35 -0.94
CA SER A 213 3.63 -22.19 -2.12
C SER A 213 3.68 -21.41 -3.44
N ILE A 214 3.04 -20.23 -3.48
CA ILE A 214 2.97 -19.36 -4.67
C ILE A 214 3.92 -18.16 -4.62
N PHE A 215 4.51 -17.88 -3.45
CA PHE A 215 5.42 -16.77 -3.21
C PHE A 215 6.72 -17.27 -2.57
N PRO A 216 7.66 -17.86 -3.34
CA PRO A 216 8.89 -18.44 -2.80
C PRO A 216 9.77 -17.48 -1.99
N GLN A 217 9.75 -16.17 -2.36
CA GLN A 217 10.53 -15.15 -1.67
C GLN A 217 9.89 -14.63 -0.38
N TYR A 218 8.79 -15.22 0.06
CA TYR A 218 8.07 -14.79 1.27
C TYR A 218 8.97 -14.67 2.50
N GLN A 219 9.92 -15.60 2.66
CA GLN A 219 10.85 -15.65 3.79
C GLN A 219 11.73 -14.39 3.92
N GLU A 220 11.96 -13.67 2.82
CA GLU A 220 12.73 -12.43 2.81
C GLU A 220 12.09 -11.31 3.67
N TYR A 221 10.82 -11.45 4.03
CA TYR A 221 10.08 -10.49 4.84
C TYR A 221 10.02 -10.82 6.32
N LEU A 222 10.50 -11.99 6.75
CA LEU A 222 10.40 -12.42 8.16
C LEU A 222 11.21 -11.53 9.13
N GLY A 223 12.25 -10.88 8.65
CA GLY A 223 13.04 -9.89 9.41
C GLY A 223 12.47 -8.48 9.39
N GLU A 224 11.41 -8.23 8.60
CA GLU A 224 10.78 -6.93 8.40
C GLU A 224 9.42 -6.85 9.10
N SER A 225 8.71 -5.74 8.95
CA SER A 225 7.33 -5.65 9.42
C SER A 225 6.37 -6.28 8.41
N ILE A 226 5.57 -7.24 8.88
CA ILE A 226 4.50 -7.82 8.08
C ILE A 226 3.31 -6.86 8.06
N GLY A 227 2.86 -6.50 6.86
CA GLY A 227 1.68 -5.66 6.70
C GLY A 227 0.40 -6.41 7.10
N VAL A 228 -0.47 -5.74 7.85
CA VAL A 228 -1.81 -6.22 8.20
C VAL A 228 -2.80 -5.09 7.96
N GLN A 229 -3.91 -5.37 7.31
CA GLN A 229 -4.96 -4.38 7.09
C GLN A 229 -6.17 -4.70 7.95
N SER A 230 -6.61 -3.74 8.77
CA SER A 230 -7.79 -3.90 9.62
C SER A 230 -9.04 -3.25 9.05
N LYS A 231 -8.87 -2.26 8.19
CA LYS A 231 -9.96 -1.50 7.55
C LYS A 231 -9.50 -0.86 6.25
N ARG A 232 -10.43 -0.41 5.44
CA ARG A 232 -10.20 0.43 4.24
C ARG A 232 -11.09 1.66 4.28
N GLY A 233 -10.58 2.73 3.70
CA GLY A 233 -11.25 4.03 3.63
C GLY A 233 -10.83 4.99 4.74
N CYS A 234 -10.99 6.29 4.46
CA CYS A 234 -10.69 7.35 5.42
C CYS A 234 -11.75 8.45 5.31
N PRO A 235 -12.44 8.81 6.41
CA PRO A 235 -13.56 9.76 6.36
C PRO A 235 -13.10 11.22 6.27
N TYR A 236 -11.80 11.46 6.41
CA TYR A 236 -11.22 12.80 6.42
C TYR A 236 -11.03 13.36 5.02
N ASP A 237 -10.92 14.68 4.93
CA ASP A 237 -10.81 15.43 3.69
C ASP A 237 -9.55 16.28 3.66
N CYS A 238 -8.44 15.75 4.18
CA CYS A 238 -7.16 16.44 4.21
C CYS A 238 -6.74 16.80 2.78
N ALA A 239 -6.46 18.07 2.53
CA ALA A 239 -6.30 18.66 1.18
C ALA A 239 -5.17 18.03 0.33
N PHE A 240 -4.20 17.38 0.96
CA PHE A 240 -3.05 16.74 0.31
C PHE A 240 -3.15 15.21 0.20
N CYS A 241 -4.18 14.59 0.81
CA CYS A 241 -4.20 13.15 1.02
C CYS A 241 -4.95 12.41 -0.11
N LEU A 242 -4.30 11.38 -0.65
CA LEU A 242 -4.87 10.54 -1.72
C LEU A 242 -5.66 9.34 -1.21
N TYR A 243 -5.59 8.99 0.08
CA TYR A 243 -6.28 7.81 0.61
C TYR A 243 -7.79 7.80 0.35
N PRO A 244 -8.54 8.91 0.58
CA PRO A 244 -9.97 8.94 0.29
C PRO A 244 -10.30 8.75 -1.20
N TYR A 245 -9.38 9.10 -2.09
CA TYR A 245 -9.52 8.87 -3.52
C TYR A 245 -9.27 7.40 -3.89
N ILE A 246 -8.27 6.75 -3.25
CA ILE A 246 -7.86 5.38 -3.52
C ILE A 246 -8.86 4.39 -2.91
N GLU A 247 -9.16 4.52 -1.62
CA GLU A 247 -9.94 3.56 -0.82
C GLU A 247 -11.40 3.99 -0.54
N GLY A 248 -11.74 5.25 -0.87
CA GLY A 248 -13.04 5.85 -0.59
C GLY A 248 -13.10 6.52 0.79
N LYS A 249 -14.16 7.34 0.98
CA LYS A 249 -14.42 8.05 2.26
C LYS A 249 -15.16 7.19 3.30
N ARG A 250 -15.89 6.16 2.88
CA ARG A 250 -16.59 5.25 3.78
C ARG A 250 -15.62 4.24 4.36
N VAL A 251 -15.49 4.24 5.68
CA VAL A 251 -14.67 3.24 6.36
C VAL A 251 -15.39 1.89 6.39
N ARG A 252 -14.69 0.84 5.96
CA ARG A 252 -15.14 -0.55 6.00
C ARG A 252 -14.19 -1.34 6.86
N TYR A 253 -14.71 -2.11 7.77
CA TYR A 253 -13.95 -2.80 8.80
C TYR A 253 -13.84 -4.29 8.50
N ARG A 254 -12.67 -4.86 8.75
CA ARG A 254 -12.51 -6.31 8.86
C ARG A 254 -12.90 -6.75 10.27
N PRO A 255 -13.50 -7.94 10.43
CA PRO A 255 -13.74 -8.53 11.74
C PRO A 255 -12.43 -8.62 12.54
N PRO A 256 -12.39 -8.16 13.80
CA PRO A 256 -11.19 -8.24 14.65
C PRO A 256 -10.58 -9.63 14.74
N SER A 257 -11.42 -10.68 14.82
CA SER A 257 -11.00 -12.07 14.83
C SER A 257 -10.21 -12.47 13.59
N MET A 258 -10.57 -11.95 12.41
CA MET A 258 -9.87 -12.23 11.16
C MET A 258 -8.51 -11.51 11.10
N VAL A 259 -8.48 -10.27 11.58
CA VAL A 259 -7.24 -9.49 11.66
C VAL A 259 -6.23 -10.18 12.58
N VAL A 260 -6.68 -10.58 13.78
CA VAL A 260 -5.81 -11.23 14.76
C VAL A 260 -5.42 -12.65 14.31
N LYS A 261 -6.30 -13.36 13.62
CA LYS A 261 -5.95 -14.63 13.00
C LYS A 261 -4.78 -14.51 12.03
N ASP A 262 -4.77 -13.48 11.16
CA ASP A 262 -3.64 -13.24 10.25
C ASP A 262 -2.35 -13.00 11.03
N ILE A 263 -2.39 -12.17 12.08
CA ILE A 263 -1.24 -11.91 12.95
C ILE A 263 -0.77 -13.21 13.64
N SER A 264 -1.69 -13.97 14.21
CA SER A 264 -1.43 -15.20 14.95
C SER A 264 -0.79 -16.27 14.07
N GLN A 265 -1.26 -16.42 12.83
CA GLN A 265 -0.65 -17.34 11.86
C GLN A 265 0.80 -16.97 11.57
N HIS A 266 1.08 -15.70 11.26
CA HIS A 266 2.43 -15.23 11.01
C HIS A 266 3.35 -15.38 12.23
N TYR A 267 2.80 -15.11 13.42
CA TYR A 267 3.52 -15.25 14.68
C TYR A 267 3.90 -16.71 14.97
N HIS A 268 2.95 -17.64 14.91
CA HIS A 268 3.18 -19.02 15.29
C HIS A 268 3.87 -19.86 14.21
N GLN A 269 3.48 -19.68 12.94
CA GLN A 269 4.02 -20.51 11.86
C GLN A 269 5.35 -19.98 11.33
N TRP A 270 5.57 -18.65 11.39
CA TRP A 270 6.72 -18.02 10.76
C TRP A 270 7.61 -17.23 11.71
N GLY A 271 7.27 -17.15 12.98
CA GLY A 271 8.04 -16.44 13.98
C GLY A 271 8.06 -14.93 13.80
N ALA A 272 7.14 -14.36 13.02
CA ALA A 272 7.03 -12.91 12.84
C ALA A 272 6.72 -12.22 14.17
N ARG A 273 7.39 -11.10 14.44
CA ARG A 273 7.25 -10.34 15.68
C ARG A 273 6.87 -8.89 15.43
N ARG A 274 7.10 -8.37 14.22
CA ARG A 274 6.81 -6.98 13.86
C ARG A 274 5.70 -6.92 12.83
N PHE A 275 4.71 -6.06 13.08
CA PHE A 275 3.54 -5.88 12.23
C PHE A 275 3.29 -4.40 11.96
N TRP A 276 2.85 -4.10 10.74
CA TRP A 276 2.47 -2.77 10.35
C TRP A 276 0.99 -2.75 9.95
N PHE A 277 0.15 -1.99 10.69
CA PHE A 277 -1.21 -1.74 10.25
C PHE A 277 -1.19 -0.80 9.05
N THR A 278 -1.55 -1.33 7.88
CA THR A 278 -1.49 -0.62 6.59
C THR A 278 -2.71 0.26 6.34
N ASP A 279 -3.57 0.41 7.32
CA ASP A 279 -4.75 1.26 7.29
C ASP A 279 -4.35 2.73 7.05
N ALA A 280 -5.22 3.51 6.39
CA ALA A 280 -5.03 4.95 6.26
C ALA A 280 -4.82 5.65 7.61
N GLN A 281 -5.49 5.14 8.64
CA GLN A 281 -5.33 5.47 10.06
C GLN A 281 -5.80 4.28 10.89
N PHE A 282 -5.05 3.88 11.91
CA PHE A 282 -5.49 2.80 12.82
C PHE A 282 -6.79 3.18 13.55
N ILE A 283 -6.96 4.47 13.90
CA ILE A 283 -8.19 5.01 14.47
C ILE A 283 -8.73 6.06 13.50
N THR A 284 -9.80 5.76 12.80
CA THR A 284 -10.39 6.65 11.79
C THR A 284 -11.46 7.59 12.35
N GLY A 285 -11.90 7.39 13.58
CA GLY A 285 -12.94 8.16 14.26
C GLY A 285 -13.42 7.42 15.50
N LYS A 286 -14.40 7.99 16.22
CA LYS A 286 -14.97 7.35 17.41
C LYS A 286 -15.64 6.02 17.11
N GLU A 287 -16.19 5.87 15.93
CA GLU A 287 -16.84 4.65 15.42
C GLU A 287 -15.86 3.50 15.27
N ALA A 288 -14.56 3.79 15.14
CA ALA A 288 -13.51 2.78 15.03
C ALA A 288 -13.06 2.21 16.39
N TYR A 289 -13.37 2.87 17.51
CA TYR A 289 -12.90 2.41 18.82
C TYR A 289 -13.26 0.97 19.14
N PRO A 290 -14.51 0.49 18.97
CA PRO A 290 -14.84 -0.88 19.30
C PRO A 290 -13.96 -1.89 18.55
N GLN A 291 -13.77 -1.69 17.25
CA GLN A 291 -12.93 -2.57 16.43
C GLN A 291 -11.45 -2.51 16.83
N CYS A 292 -10.91 -1.30 17.02
CA CYS A 292 -9.51 -1.11 17.42
C CYS A 292 -9.25 -1.74 18.80
N THR A 293 -10.13 -1.48 19.77
CA THR A 293 -10.04 -2.04 21.13
C THR A 293 -10.08 -3.55 21.10
N GLU A 294 -11.04 -4.14 20.39
CA GLU A 294 -11.17 -5.60 20.29
C GLU A 294 -9.95 -6.24 19.63
N ILE A 295 -9.35 -5.65 18.59
CA ILE A 295 -8.10 -6.15 17.98
C ILE A 295 -7.00 -6.22 19.05
N LEU A 296 -6.78 -5.15 19.80
CA LEU A 296 -5.72 -5.08 20.81
C LEU A 296 -5.97 -6.03 21.97
N GLU A 297 -7.21 -6.15 22.43
CA GLU A 297 -7.61 -7.09 23.48
C GLU A 297 -7.40 -8.55 23.05
N ARG A 298 -7.71 -8.88 21.80
CA ARG A 298 -7.47 -10.23 21.26
C ARG A 298 -5.98 -10.54 21.13
N ILE A 299 -5.14 -9.59 20.72
CA ILE A 299 -3.68 -9.73 20.70
C ILE A 299 -3.19 -10.11 22.11
N LEU A 300 -3.68 -9.44 23.14
CA LEU A 300 -3.35 -9.73 24.52
C LEU A 300 -3.89 -11.11 24.99
N ALA A 301 -5.14 -11.43 24.66
CA ALA A 301 -5.77 -12.67 25.04
C ALA A 301 -5.06 -13.89 24.42
N GLU A 302 -4.59 -13.79 23.19
CA GLU A 302 -3.80 -14.82 22.52
C GLU A 302 -2.32 -14.81 22.93
N LYS A 303 -1.92 -13.90 23.83
CA LYS A 303 -0.54 -13.74 24.34
C LYS A 303 0.49 -13.59 23.20
N LEU A 304 0.13 -12.84 22.18
CA LEU A 304 1.02 -12.56 21.06
C LEU A 304 2.03 -11.48 21.47
N GLU A 305 3.27 -11.90 21.69
CA GLU A 305 4.39 -10.99 22.00
C GLU A 305 4.92 -10.36 20.72
N ILE A 306 4.23 -9.32 20.27
CA ILE A 306 4.51 -8.62 19.02
C ILE A 306 4.80 -7.14 19.26
N GLU A 307 5.47 -6.53 18.28
CA GLU A 307 5.54 -5.10 18.10
C GLU A 307 4.66 -4.70 16.91
N TRP A 308 3.71 -3.80 17.11
CA TRP A 308 2.89 -3.30 16.03
C TRP A 308 3.04 -1.79 15.87
N SER A 309 2.99 -1.32 14.63
CA SER A 309 3.15 0.08 14.23
C SER A 309 2.07 0.47 13.22
N GLY A 310 1.92 1.75 12.96
CA GLY A 310 0.99 2.23 11.93
C GLY A 310 0.77 3.74 11.98
N TYR A 311 -0.03 4.23 11.04
CA TYR A 311 -0.50 5.62 11.04
C TYR A 311 -1.53 5.84 12.12
N ILE A 312 -1.37 6.91 12.91
CA ILE A 312 -2.30 7.21 13.99
C ILE A 312 -2.62 8.70 14.09
N ARG A 313 -3.85 8.99 14.42
CA ARG A 313 -4.33 10.31 14.81
C ARG A 313 -4.30 10.44 16.31
N THR A 314 -3.26 11.05 16.87
CA THR A 314 -3.12 11.18 18.34
C THR A 314 -4.28 11.94 18.98
N SER A 315 -4.92 12.86 18.26
CA SER A 315 -6.11 13.58 18.74
C SER A 315 -7.33 12.68 19.08
N LEU A 316 -7.28 11.41 18.65
CA LEU A 316 -8.30 10.39 18.95
C LEU A 316 -7.88 9.42 20.07
N ILE A 317 -6.67 9.53 20.60
CA ILE A 317 -6.21 8.66 21.69
C ILE A 317 -6.85 9.11 23.00
N THR A 318 -7.41 8.16 23.76
CA THR A 318 -7.85 8.34 25.13
C THR A 318 -6.85 7.72 26.11
N PRO A 319 -6.86 8.07 27.40
CA PRO A 319 -5.99 7.43 28.40
C PRO A 319 -6.12 5.90 28.44
N GLU A 320 -7.33 5.37 28.31
CA GLU A 320 -7.63 3.93 28.32
C GLU A 320 -7.04 3.26 27.09
N LEU A 321 -7.26 3.87 25.91
CA LEU A 321 -6.72 3.34 24.67
C LEU A 321 -5.18 3.39 24.64
N ALA A 322 -4.57 4.46 25.16
CA ALA A 322 -3.11 4.55 25.28
C ALA A 322 -2.53 3.40 26.11
N LYS A 323 -3.15 3.10 27.27
CA LYS A 323 -2.75 1.95 28.11
C LYS A 323 -2.89 0.62 27.38
N LEU A 324 -3.99 0.44 26.64
CA LEU A 324 -4.22 -0.78 25.87
C LEU A 324 -3.22 -0.94 24.73
N MET A 325 -2.91 0.14 24.00
CA MET A 325 -1.90 0.17 22.96
C MET A 325 -0.53 -0.24 23.50
N VAL A 326 -0.11 0.35 24.63
CA VAL A 326 1.20 0.02 25.25
C VAL A 326 1.25 -1.45 25.69
N ARG A 327 0.20 -1.94 26.33
CA ARG A 327 0.13 -3.35 26.76
C ARG A 327 0.15 -4.33 25.60
N SER A 328 -0.45 -3.99 24.47
CA SER A 328 -0.52 -4.86 23.27
C SER A 328 0.72 -4.76 22.37
N GLY A 329 1.77 -4.03 22.79
CA GLY A 329 3.05 -3.99 22.11
C GLY A 329 3.13 -2.94 20.99
N VAL A 330 2.54 -1.75 21.20
CA VAL A 330 2.72 -0.65 20.24
C VAL A 330 4.20 -0.25 20.15
N GLY A 331 4.73 -0.25 18.93
CA GLY A 331 6.05 0.23 18.55
C GLY A 331 6.01 1.68 18.05
N ASP A 332 6.74 1.94 16.95
CA ASP A 332 6.80 3.28 16.37
C ASP A 332 5.46 3.69 15.74
N LEU A 333 5.07 4.95 15.92
CA LEU A 333 3.82 5.49 15.39
C LEU A 333 4.11 6.63 14.41
N GLU A 334 3.50 6.58 13.23
CA GLU A 334 3.50 7.70 12.31
C GLU A 334 2.31 8.62 12.55
N VAL A 335 2.60 9.87 12.86
CA VAL A 335 1.60 10.88 13.24
C VAL A 335 1.61 12.03 12.25
N ALA A 336 0.49 12.24 11.56
CA ALA A 336 0.33 13.38 10.67
C ALA A 336 0.09 14.66 11.48
N ILE A 337 1.14 15.44 11.72
CA ILE A 337 1.07 16.77 12.35
C ILE A 337 0.96 17.87 11.31
N THR A 338 1.74 17.80 10.25
CA THR A 338 1.80 18.72 9.09
C THR A 338 2.15 20.17 9.46
N SER A 339 1.59 20.71 10.57
CA SER A 339 1.88 22.09 11.02
C SER A 339 1.62 22.26 12.51
N GLY A 340 2.41 23.11 13.17
CA GLY A 340 2.16 23.64 14.51
C GLY A 340 1.20 24.82 14.55
N SER A 341 0.60 25.22 13.43
CA SER A 341 -0.35 26.33 13.35
C SER A 341 -1.77 25.82 13.15
N GLN A 342 -2.68 26.18 14.05
CA GLN A 342 -4.10 25.82 13.93
C GLN A 342 -4.73 26.38 12.64
N VAL A 343 -4.30 27.58 12.21
CA VAL A 343 -4.79 28.19 10.97
C VAL A 343 -4.39 27.34 9.75
N VAL A 344 -3.16 26.86 9.70
CA VAL A 344 -2.68 25.99 8.63
C VAL A 344 -3.43 24.65 8.66
N LEU A 345 -3.61 24.06 9.83
CA LEU A 345 -4.34 22.79 9.96
C LEU A 345 -5.79 22.92 9.50
N ASN A 346 -6.44 24.04 9.81
CA ASN A 346 -7.81 24.30 9.34
C ASN A 346 -7.84 24.44 7.79
N ASN A 347 -6.91 25.18 7.20
CA ASN A 347 -6.80 25.34 5.76
C ASN A 347 -6.50 24.02 5.03
N LEU A 348 -5.78 23.11 5.68
CA LEU A 348 -5.50 21.76 5.18
C LEU A 348 -6.62 20.75 5.47
N HIS A 349 -7.72 21.18 6.08
CA HIS A 349 -8.86 20.35 6.45
C HIS A 349 -8.49 19.15 7.35
N MET A 350 -7.51 19.35 8.25
CA MET A 350 -7.03 18.26 9.12
C MET A 350 -8.10 17.79 10.14
N GLY A 351 -9.08 18.62 10.45
CA GLY A 351 -10.25 18.25 11.27
C GLY A 351 -9.92 17.92 12.73
N PHE A 352 -8.84 18.47 13.32
CA PHE A 352 -8.52 18.37 14.73
C PHE A 352 -7.93 19.67 15.28
N LYS A 353 -7.97 19.81 16.62
CA LYS A 353 -7.32 20.88 17.34
C LYS A 353 -5.95 20.44 17.83
N LEU A 354 -4.94 21.32 17.74
CA LEU A 354 -3.57 21.04 18.21
C LEU A 354 -3.52 20.54 19.65
N GLU A 355 -4.31 21.15 20.55
CA GLU A 355 -4.41 20.73 21.95
C GLU A 355 -4.73 19.24 22.08
N ARG A 356 -5.68 18.73 21.29
CA ARG A 356 -6.06 17.31 21.30
C ARG A 356 -4.95 16.40 20.81
N LEU A 357 -4.12 16.89 19.88
CA LEU A 357 -2.94 16.16 19.44
C LEU A 357 -1.91 16.02 20.57
N TYR A 358 -1.64 17.10 21.28
CA TYR A 358 -0.75 17.08 22.44
C TYR A 358 -1.29 16.21 23.57
N ASP A 359 -2.60 16.25 23.84
CA ASP A 359 -3.25 15.37 24.82
C ASP A 359 -2.98 13.90 24.51
N GLY A 360 -3.17 13.49 23.27
CA GLY A 360 -2.93 12.11 22.86
C GLY A 360 -1.46 11.67 23.01
N CYS A 361 -0.51 12.55 22.68
CA CYS A 361 0.91 12.30 22.94
C CYS A 361 1.22 12.17 24.44
N ARG A 362 0.61 13.02 25.28
CA ARG A 362 0.75 12.95 26.73
C ARG A 362 0.19 11.65 27.28
N TYR A 363 -0.99 11.21 26.85
CA TYR A 363 -1.59 9.95 27.28
C TYR A 363 -0.72 8.74 26.92
N LEU A 364 -0.08 8.76 25.75
CA LEU A 364 0.88 7.71 25.38
C LEU A 364 2.10 7.72 26.31
N ALA A 365 2.66 8.88 26.60
CA ALA A 365 3.79 9.01 27.52
C ALA A 365 3.44 8.55 28.94
N GLU A 366 2.28 8.97 29.48
CA GLU A 366 1.77 8.56 30.79
C GLU A 366 1.49 7.05 30.86
N ALA A 367 1.11 6.43 29.75
CA ALA A 367 0.91 4.99 29.65
C ALA A 367 2.23 4.20 29.56
N GLY A 368 3.39 4.87 29.45
CA GLY A 368 4.69 4.23 29.37
C GLY A 368 5.11 3.84 27.94
N PHE A 369 4.60 4.54 26.92
CA PHE A 369 5.01 4.35 25.54
C PHE A 369 6.52 4.57 25.36
N LYS A 370 7.21 3.64 24.70
CA LYS A 370 8.66 3.64 24.48
C LYS A 370 9.07 3.74 23.02
N GLY A 371 8.10 3.65 22.10
CA GLY A 371 8.34 3.79 20.68
C GLY A 371 8.65 5.23 20.27
N LYS A 372 8.96 5.42 19.00
CA LYS A 372 9.14 6.75 18.42
C LYS A 372 7.83 7.28 17.87
N VAL A 373 7.61 8.57 18.01
CA VAL A 373 6.58 9.29 17.27
C VAL A 373 7.27 9.94 16.06
N ILE A 374 6.98 9.41 14.89
CA ILE A 374 7.49 9.93 13.62
C ILE A 374 6.47 10.97 13.13
N LEU A 375 6.92 12.21 13.00
CA LEU A 375 6.07 13.32 12.58
C LEU A 375 6.16 13.51 11.07
N ASN A 376 5.02 13.43 10.40
CA ASN A 376 4.87 13.63 8.97
C ASN A 376 4.07 14.90 8.66
#